data_8fe919cb3cc905e3fa3fca8fd27b7762
#
_entry.id   8fe919cb3cc905e3fa3fca8fd27b7762
#
_cell.length_a   1.000
_cell.length_b   1.000
_cell.length_c   1.000
_cell.angle_alpha   90.00
_cell.angle_beta   90.00
_cell.angle_gamma   90.00
#
_symmetry.space_group_name_H-M   'P 1'
#
loop_
_entity.id
_entity.type
_entity.pdbx_description
1 polymer ?
#
loop_
_entity_poly.entity_id
_entity_poly.type
_entity_poly.pdbx_seq_one_letter_code
_entity_poly.pdbx_strand_id
1 'polypeptide(L)'
;MQRTAILVLVLVWTVCLLAGGGLARSGETAGGDQLLVVNAAGDCAHPVQHYREDLAGLGYRVHEAVRPILARGDLNFVNLETPVTDRSPVLEKMYAFNAPAASLDEMVRAGFNLFSLANNHMADAGPGGIADTEAHLRRLDAARGPLHWAGAGSRRDAVHFRVPGHPQRIAFLALGNDAGVARFEEGAAVAAVRAAAKKADIVLVSVHKGVEYDHRPPAELVRGYRRLIEAGATVVLGHHPHVVQGIEAYQTGLIFYSLGNYSLASKTVRHRRTGAKLVGMLPTLSFRGSRPVAARITPLYVNNLEPLTLAGGKVLTPTPFKPQLARGPFADHILASIVQWSGEIPGNTTRFTRDGDALLVDLPAGAAAAPQSRSAAKRIASR
;
A
#
# COMPACT_ATOMS: atom_id res chain seq x y z
N MET A 1 -34.09 -69.68 -27.66
CA MET A 1 -34.68 -68.51 -28.31
C MET A 1 -35.26 -67.60 -27.16
N GLN A 2 -34.47 -66.78 -26.58
CA GLN A 2 -34.88 -65.83 -25.50
C GLN A 2 -34.66 -64.44 -26.02
N ARG A 3 -35.73 -63.66 -26.10
CA ARG A 3 -35.67 -62.24 -26.44
C ARG A 3 -35.46 -61.46 -25.17
N THR A 4 -34.32 -60.79 -25.06
CA THR A 4 -33.99 -59.85 -23.96
C THR A 4 -34.54 -58.49 -24.33
N ALA A 5 -35.47 -58.00 -23.54
CA ALA A 5 -35.99 -56.63 -23.63
C ALA A 5 -35.03 -55.66 -23.00
N ILE A 6 -34.57 -54.60 -23.72
CA ILE A 6 -33.77 -53.53 -23.26
C ILE A 6 -34.73 -52.44 -22.76
N LEU A 7 -34.69 -52.18 -21.45
CA LEU A 7 -35.41 -51.10 -20.81
C LEU A 7 -34.62 -49.80 -20.97
N VAL A 8 -35.11 -48.87 -21.78
CA VAL A 8 -34.55 -47.52 -21.92
C VAL A 8 -35.10 -46.64 -20.83
N LEU A 9 -34.27 -46.29 -19.85
CA LEU A 9 -34.60 -45.30 -18.84
C LEU A 9 -34.41 -43.89 -19.42
N VAL A 10 -35.48 -43.20 -19.69
CA VAL A 10 -35.46 -41.75 -20.03
C VAL A 10 -35.39 -40.96 -18.76
N LEU A 11 -34.20 -40.39 -18.44
CA LEU A 11 -34.04 -39.42 -17.37
C LEU A 11 -34.55 -38.06 -17.87
N VAL A 12 -35.68 -37.65 -17.37
CA VAL A 12 -36.19 -36.28 -17.57
C VAL A 12 -35.38 -35.33 -16.65
N TRP A 13 -34.54 -34.53 -17.24
CA TRP A 13 -33.89 -33.42 -16.55
C TRP A 13 -34.89 -32.26 -16.38
N THR A 14 -35.40 -32.09 -15.17
CA THR A 14 -36.16 -30.91 -14.82
C THR A 14 -35.13 -29.73 -14.64
N VAL A 15 -35.11 -28.87 -15.63
CA VAL A 15 -34.36 -27.61 -15.52
C VAL A 15 -35.10 -26.69 -14.54
N CYS A 16 -34.64 -26.61 -13.32
CA CYS A 16 -35.00 -25.51 -12.40
C CYS A 16 -34.30 -24.24 -12.90
N LEU A 17 -35.02 -23.38 -13.58
CA LEU A 17 -34.69 -21.99 -13.76
C LEU A 17 -34.67 -21.31 -12.35
N LEU A 18 -33.53 -21.31 -11.71
CA LEU A 18 -33.29 -20.41 -10.62
C LEU A 18 -33.10 -19.00 -11.21
N ALA A 19 -34.16 -18.22 -11.08
CA ALA A 19 -34.12 -16.78 -11.30
C ALA A 19 -32.91 -16.21 -10.56
N GLY A 20 -32.07 -15.50 -11.29
CA GLY A 20 -30.95 -14.73 -10.72
C GLY A 20 -31.49 -13.68 -9.78
N GLY A 21 -31.64 -14.06 -8.52
CA GLY A 21 -31.78 -13.12 -7.41
C GLY A 21 -30.45 -12.43 -7.23
N GLY A 22 -30.28 -11.27 -7.83
CA GLY A 22 -29.27 -10.32 -7.39
C GLY A 22 -29.44 -10.17 -5.89
N LEU A 23 -28.42 -10.50 -5.11
CA LEU A 23 -28.34 -10.09 -3.71
C LEU A 23 -28.32 -8.56 -3.71
N ALA A 24 -29.53 -7.99 -3.72
CA ALA A 24 -29.73 -6.61 -3.29
C ALA A 24 -29.14 -6.52 -1.88
N ARG A 25 -28.13 -5.68 -1.71
CA ARG A 25 -27.73 -5.21 -0.38
C ARG A 25 -28.95 -4.55 0.24
N SER A 26 -29.74 -5.35 0.95
CA SER A 26 -30.84 -4.84 1.77
C SER A 26 -30.26 -4.17 2.99
N GLY A 27 -30.58 -2.94 3.19
CA GLY A 27 -30.44 -2.23 4.44
C GLY A 27 -29.53 -1.00 4.32
N GLU A 28 -30.13 0.12 3.93
CA GLU A 28 -29.73 1.42 4.46
C GLU A 28 -29.82 1.36 5.99
N THR A 29 -28.73 0.92 6.63
CA THR A 29 -28.49 1.29 8.02
C THR A 29 -27.92 2.69 8.01
N ALA A 30 -28.53 3.56 8.80
CA ALA A 30 -28.11 4.94 9.01
C ALA A 30 -26.60 5.06 9.06
N GLY A 31 -26.00 5.92 8.21
CA GLY A 31 -24.58 6.01 7.87
C GLY A 31 -23.66 6.41 9.02
N GLY A 32 -23.46 5.51 10.01
CA GLY A 32 -22.64 5.79 11.18
C GLY A 32 -21.58 4.73 11.53
N ASP A 33 -21.66 3.50 11.02
CA ASP A 33 -20.89 2.38 11.58
C ASP A 33 -20.01 1.61 10.58
N GLN A 34 -20.00 1.99 9.31
CA GLN A 34 -19.18 1.32 8.31
C GLN A 34 -17.70 1.75 8.44
N LEU A 35 -16.81 0.77 8.67
CA LEU A 35 -15.38 1.01 8.73
C LEU A 35 -14.82 1.29 7.33
N LEU A 36 -14.01 2.33 7.20
CA LEU A 36 -13.17 2.54 6.03
C LEU A 36 -11.93 1.65 6.19
N VAL A 37 -11.67 0.78 5.21
CA VAL A 37 -10.55 -0.14 5.22
C VAL A 37 -9.50 0.30 4.20
N VAL A 38 -8.27 0.55 4.69
CA VAL A 38 -7.13 0.96 3.87
C VAL A 38 -6.06 -0.12 3.94
N ASN A 39 -5.70 -0.70 2.80
CA ASN A 39 -4.51 -1.56 2.68
C ASN A 39 -3.34 -0.75 2.14
N ALA A 40 -2.12 -1.03 2.62
CA ALA A 40 -0.93 -0.36 2.12
C ALA A 40 0.15 -1.38 1.75
N ALA A 41 0.63 -1.31 0.51
CA ALA A 41 1.72 -2.11 -0.01
C ALA A 41 2.99 -1.27 -0.16
N GLY A 42 4.16 -1.92 -0.07
CA GLY A 42 5.46 -1.29 -0.19
C GLY A 42 5.87 -0.98 -1.63
N ASP A 43 7.18 -1.04 -1.89
CA ASP A 43 7.78 -0.67 -3.16
C ASP A 43 7.45 -1.69 -4.25
N CYS A 44 6.91 -1.20 -5.37
CA CYS A 44 6.49 -1.99 -6.51
C CYS A 44 7.11 -1.45 -7.80
N ALA A 45 7.96 -2.26 -8.43
CA ALA A 45 8.53 -1.96 -9.73
C ALA A 45 8.58 -3.21 -10.60
N HIS A 46 8.15 -3.08 -11.84
CA HIS A 46 8.20 -4.13 -12.86
C HIS A 46 9.05 -3.71 -14.07
N PRO A 47 10.36 -3.48 -13.86
CA PRO A 47 11.22 -2.91 -14.90
C PRO A 47 11.43 -3.86 -16.07
N VAL A 48 11.23 -3.35 -17.30
CA VAL A 48 11.42 -4.13 -18.52
C VAL A 48 12.87 -4.53 -18.75
N GLN A 49 13.82 -3.74 -18.24
CA GLN A 49 15.26 -3.97 -18.46
C GLN A 49 15.78 -5.26 -17.84
N HIS A 50 15.11 -5.76 -16.79
CA HIS A 50 15.62 -6.88 -16.01
C HIS A 50 14.76 -8.13 -16.10
N TYR A 51 13.46 -8.01 -16.43
CA TYR A 51 12.51 -9.13 -16.26
C TYR A 51 11.36 -9.09 -17.27
N ARG A 52 11.57 -8.47 -18.43
CA ARG A 52 10.50 -8.28 -19.42
C ARG A 52 9.83 -9.59 -19.81
N GLU A 53 10.63 -10.60 -20.14
CA GLU A 53 10.10 -11.90 -20.59
C GLU A 53 9.41 -12.65 -19.46
N ASP A 54 10.03 -12.67 -18.26
CA ASP A 54 9.48 -13.32 -17.08
C ASP A 54 8.10 -12.74 -16.70
N LEU A 55 8.01 -11.40 -16.62
CA LEU A 55 6.78 -10.71 -16.25
C LEU A 55 5.73 -10.75 -17.35
N ALA A 56 6.13 -10.64 -18.61
CA ALA A 56 5.23 -10.74 -19.75
C ALA A 56 4.63 -12.15 -19.87
N GLY A 57 5.44 -13.20 -19.64
CA GLY A 57 4.97 -14.59 -19.59
C GLY A 57 3.93 -14.83 -18.49
N LEU A 58 4.02 -14.07 -17.38
CA LEU A 58 3.01 -14.09 -16.32
C LEU A 58 1.80 -13.19 -16.64
N GLY A 59 1.83 -12.43 -17.75
CA GLY A 59 0.83 -11.39 -18.04
C GLY A 59 0.73 -10.36 -16.92
N TYR A 60 1.85 -10.09 -16.22
CA TYR A 60 1.94 -9.22 -15.03
C TYR A 60 1.01 -9.63 -13.87
N ARG A 61 0.40 -10.83 -13.90
CA ARG A 61 -0.47 -11.36 -12.86
C ARG A 61 0.34 -11.87 -11.67
N VAL A 62 0.82 -10.93 -10.87
CA VAL A 62 1.70 -11.23 -9.72
C VAL A 62 0.99 -11.01 -8.37
N HIS A 63 -0.26 -10.54 -8.38
CA HIS A 63 -0.96 -10.09 -7.17
C HIS A 63 -1.95 -11.12 -6.59
N GLU A 64 -2.03 -12.33 -7.15
CA GLU A 64 -3.08 -13.30 -6.80
C GLU A 64 -3.16 -13.64 -5.32
N ALA A 65 -1.99 -13.82 -4.65
CA ALA A 65 -1.97 -14.21 -3.24
C ALA A 65 -2.50 -13.10 -2.30
N VAL A 66 -2.40 -11.83 -2.70
CA VAL A 66 -2.86 -10.68 -1.90
C VAL A 66 -4.23 -10.16 -2.34
N ARG A 67 -4.70 -10.56 -3.51
CA ARG A 67 -6.01 -10.13 -4.04
C ARG A 67 -7.17 -10.30 -3.04
N PRO A 68 -7.27 -11.40 -2.25
CA PRO A 68 -8.32 -11.52 -1.24
C PRO A 68 -8.28 -10.46 -0.13
N ILE A 69 -7.09 -9.90 0.15
CA ILE A 69 -6.93 -8.78 1.10
C ILE A 69 -7.36 -7.47 0.43
N LEU A 70 -6.84 -7.22 -0.80
CA LEU A 70 -7.18 -6.02 -1.56
C LEU A 70 -8.69 -5.90 -1.84
N ALA A 71 -9.35 -7.03 -2.13
CA ALA A 71 -10.80 -7.07 -2.39
C ALA A 71 -11.67 -6.66 -1.17
N ARG A 72 -11.11 -6.62 0.03
CA ARG A 72 -11.78 -6.17 1.26
C ARG A 72 -11.48 -4.72 1.60
N GLY A 73 -10.49 -4.11 0.91
CA GLY A 73 -10.10 -2.73 1.11
C GLY A 73 -10.95 -1.78 0.26
N ASP A 74 -11.33 -0.68 0.84
CA ASP A 74 -11.97 0.43 0.14
C ASP A 74 -10.92 1.28 -0.57
N LEU A 75 -9.73 1.38 0.04
CA LEU A 75 -8.57 2.09 -0.49
C LEU A 75 -7.33 1.19 -0.39
N ASN A 76 -6.69 0.94 -1.53
CA ASN A 76 -5.52 0.07 -1.63
C ASN A 76 -4.34 0.85 -2.20
N PHE A 77 -3.41 1.18 -1.32
CA PHE A 77 -2.22 1.97 -1.61
C PHE A 77 -1.05 1.10 -2.09
N VAL A 78 -0.21 1.66 -2.99
CA VAL A 78 1.10 1.12 -3.37
C VAL A 78 2.06 2.25 -3.75
N ASN A 79 3.35 2.09 -3.45
CA ASN A 79 4.40 2.94 -4.03
C ASN A 79 4.77 2.40 -5.42
N LEU A 80 4.37 3.12 -6.48
CA LEU A 80 4.69 2.78 -7.86
C LEU A 80 6.10 3.30 -8.20
N GLU A 81 7.10 2.45 -7.99
CA GLU A 81 8.53 2.81 -8.04
C GLU A 81 9.14 2.63 -9.44
N THR A 82 8.39 3.01 -10.45
CA THR A 82 8.83 2.98 -11.86
C THR A 82 7.89 3.84 -12.70
N PRO A 83 8.37 4.60 -13.69
CA PRO A 83 7.51 5.21 -14.67
C PRO A 83 6.87 4.13 -15.55
N VAL A 84 5.59 4.31 -15.88
CA VAL A 84 4.84 3.44 -16.80
C VAL A 84 4.84 4.08 -18.18
N THR A 85 5.75 3.63 -19.03
CA THR A 85 6.01 4.23 -20.35
C THR A 85 6.81 3.28 -21.23
N ASP A 86 6.63 3.42 -22.54
CA ASP A 86 7.47 2.75 -23.54
C ASP A 86 8.76 3.52 -23.86
N ARG A 87 8.95 4.71 -23.26
CA ARG A 87 10.19 5.48 -23.40
C ARG A 87 11.34 4.77 -22.68
N SER A 88 12.50 4.77 -23.30
CA SER A 88 13.72 4.32 -22.65
C SER A 88 14.10 5.24 -21.49
N PRO A 89 14.71 4.71 -20.42
CA PRO A 89 15.31 5.53 -19.38
C PRO A 89 16.34 6.50 -19.96
N VAL A 90 16.35 7.72 -19.44
CA VAL A 90 17.26 8.80 -19.87
C VAL A 90 18.29 9.18 -18.81
N LEU A 91 18.11 8.70 -17.57
CA LEU A 91 19.04 8.95 -16.47
C LEU A 91 20.19 7.95 -16.50
N GLU A 92 21.42 8.47 -16.48
CA GLU A 92 22.63 7.65 -16.33
C GLU A 92 22.81 7.25 -14.86
N LYS A 93 22.11 6.18 -14.44
CA LYS A 93 22.28 5.58 -13.14
C LYS A 93 22.28 4.04 -13.25
N MET A 94 22.86 3.38 -12.26
CA MET A 94 23.05 1.92 -12.26
C MET A 94 21.74 1.16 -12.47
N TYR A 95 20.66 1.67 -11.93
CA TYR A 95 19.31 1.11 -12.06
C TYR A 95 18.38 2.22 -12.55
N ALA A 96 18.05 2.21 -13.83
CA ALA A 96 17.07 3.08 -14.43
C ALA A 96 15.94 2.23 -15.01
N PHE A 97 14.70 2.56 -14.68
CA PHE A 97 13.53 1.72 -14.91
C PHE A 97 12.52 2.36 -15.85
N ASN A 98 11.79 1.51 -16.56
CA ASN A 98 10.48 1.79 -17.12
C ASN A 98 9.66 0.50 -17.11
N ALA A 99 8.35 0.62 -17.01
CA ALA A 99 7.42 -0.50 -17.02
C ALA A 99 6.37 -0.30 -18.11
N PRO A 100 5.84 -1.40 -18.71
CA PRO A 100 4.80 -1.27 -19.72
C PRO A 100 3.44 -1.01 -19.08
N ALA A 101 2.51 -0.44 -19.84
CA ALA A 101 1.15 -0.16 -19.42
C ALA A 101 0.43 -1.39 -18.82
N ALA A 102 0.70 -2.60 -19.35
CA ALA A 102 0.12 -3.85 -18.85
C ALA A 102 0.42 -4.12 -17.36
N SER A 103 1.56 -3.64 -16.85
CA SER A 103 1.91 -3.73 -15.43
C SER A 103 0.92 -2.93 -14.57
N LEU A 104 0.65 -1.67 -14.93
CA LEU A 104 -0.29 -0.80 -14.22
C LEU A 104 -1.74 -1.29 -14.38
N ASP A 105 -2.10 -1.75 -15.59
CA ASP A 105 -3.42 -2.34 -15.87
C ASP A 105 -3.72 -3.52 -14.93
N GLU A 106 -2.72 -4.36 -14.64
CA GLU A 106 -2.88 -5.49 -13.73
C GLU A 106 -2.90 -5.07 -12.26
N MET A 107 -2.13 -4.06 -11.87
CA MET A 107 -2.19 -3.51 -10.51
C MET A 107 -3.60 -2.97 -10.20
N VAL A 108 -4.18 -2.19 -11.12
CA VAL A 108 -5.55 -1.67 -10.98
C VAL A 108 -6.57 -2.82 -11.00
N ARG A 109 -6.37 -3.82 -11.85
CA ARG A 109 -7.23 -5.03 -11.90
C ARG A 109 -7.14 -5.87 -10.63
N ALA A 110 -6.00 -5.85 -9.95
CA ALA A 110 -5.81 -6.52 -8.66
C ALA A 110 -6.52 -5.78 -7.51
N GLY A 111 -6.84 -4.49 -7.69
CA GLY A 111 -7.58 -3.69 -6.74
C GLY A 111 -6.81 -2.47 -6.20
N PHE A 112 -5.59 -2.18 -6.67
CA PHE A 112 -4.89 -0.96 -6.28
C PHE A 112 -5.57 0.27 -6.87
N ASN A 113 -5.81 1.28 -6.03
CA ASN A 113 -6.53 2.51 -6.41
C ASN A 113 -5.94 3.79 -5.79
N LEU A 114 -4.82 3.67 -5.04
CA LEU A 114 -4.07 4.80 -4.50
C LEU A 114 -2.56 4.61 -4.76
N PHE A 115 -1.94 5.55 -5.49
CA PHE A 115 -0.57 5.41 -5.96
C PHE A 115 0.32 6.57 -5.48
N SER A 116 1.47 6.23 -4.86
CA SER A 116 2.57 7.18 -4.69
C SER A 116 3.45 7.16 -5.93
N LEU A 117 3.69 8.35 -6.50
CA LEU A 117 4.61 8.56 -7.62
C LEU A 117 5.89 9.29 -7.16
N ALA A 118 6.02 9.61 -5.88
CA ALA A 118 7.16 10.33 -5.34
C ALA A 118 8.26 9.38 -4.88
N ASN A 119 9.09 8.93 -5.81
CA ASN A 119 10.23 8.06 -5.54
C ASN A 119 11.40 8.34 -6.49
N ASN A 120 12.54 7.70 -6.26
CA ASN A 120 13.78 7.94 -7.00
C ASN A 120 13.79 7.32 -8.41
N HIS A 121 12.77 6.54 -8.77
CA HIS A 121 12.66 5.91 -10.09
C HIS A 121 11.62 6.56 -11.02
N MET A 122 10.67 7.33 -10.49
CA MET A 122 9.60 7.91 -11.29
C MET A 122 10.10 8.82 -12.43
N ALA A 123 11.25 9.47 -12.25
CA ALA A 123 11.86 10.33 -13.25
C ALA A 123 12.84 9.63 -14.19
N ASP A 124 13.01 8.30 -14.12
CA ASP A 124 14.02 7.56 -14.91
C ASP A 124 13.87 7.74 -16.41
N ALA A 125 12.65 7.82 -16.93
CA ALA A 125 12.36 8.11 -18.32
C ALA A 125 12.09 9.61 -18.59
N GLY A 126 12.56 10.46 -17.70
CA GLY A 126 12.42 11.92 -17.78
C GLY A 126 10.99 12.42 -17.59
N PRO A 127 10.73 13.71 -17.84
CA PRO A 127 9.39 14.30 -17.71
C PRO A 127 8.35 13.62 -18.59
N GLY A 128 8.75 13.10 -19.76
CA GLY A 128 7.88 12.35 -20.66
C GLY A 128 7.37 11.06 -20.04
N GLY A 129 8.22 10.31 -19.31
CA GLY A 129 7.84 9.09 -18.60
C GLY A 129 6.84 9.37 -17.47
N ILE A 130 7.02 10.48 -16.75
CA ILE A 130 6.04 10.92 -15.72
C ILE A 130 4.69 11.23 -16.38
N ALA A 131 4.71 12.01 -17.48
CA ALA A 131 3.49 12.38 -18.20
C ALA A 131 2.74 11.16 -18.76
N ASP A 132 3.46 10.19 -19.32
CA ASP A 132 2.88 8.93 -19.81
C ASP A 132 2.23 8.14 -18.65
N THR A 133 2.93 8.03 -17.50
CA THR A 133 2.41 7.36 -16.29
C THR A 133 1.09 7.98 -15.85
N GLU A 134 1.04 9.30 -15.74
CA GLU A 134 -0.19 9.99 -15.36
C GLU A 134 -1.30 9.86 -16.43
N ALA A 135 -0.94 9.83 -17.71
CA ALA A 135 -1.91 9.59 -18.79
C ALA A 135 -2.52 8.18 -18.70
N HIS A 136 -1.71 7.15 -18.38
CA HIS A 136 -2.20 5.80 -18.15
C HIS A 136 -3.11 5.72 -16.92
N LEU A 137 -2.76 6.40 -15.82
CA LEU A 137 -3.62 6.46 -14.62
C LEU A 137 -4.96 7.15 -14.93
N ARG A 138 -4.97 8.28 -15.65
CA ARG A 138 -6.22 8.96 -16.06
C ARG A 138 -7.08 8.07 -16.96
N ARG A 139 -6.47 7.34 -17.90
CA ARG A 139 -7.20 6.40 -18.76
C ARG A 139 -7.86 5.29 -17.95
N LEU A 140 -7.15 4.71 -16.95
CA LEU A 140 -7.67 3.66 -16.10
C LEU A 140 -8.73 4.19 -15.14
N ASP A 141 -8.55 5.39 -14.59
CA ASP A 141 -9.54 6.09 -13.77
C ASP A 141 -10.88 6.23 -14.50
N ALA A 142 -10.84 6.72 -15.74
CA ALA A 142 -12.03 6.85 -16.58
C ALA A 142 -12.70 5.50 -16.93
N ALA A 143 -11.91 4.43 -17.02
CA ALA A 143 -12.41 3.11 -17.47
C ALA A 143 -12.89 2.20 -16.32
N ARG A 144 -12.37 2.38 -15.10
CA ARG A 144 -12.54 1.40 -14.00
C ARG A 144 -13.04 1.99 -12.69
N GLY A 145 -13.13 3.30 -12.57
CA GLY A 145 -13.56 3.99 -11.35
C GLY A 145 -12.41 4.72 -10.65
N PRO A 146 -12.66 5.33 -9.51
CA PRO A 146 -11.79 6.34 -8.95
C PRO A 146 -10.41 5.78 -8.58
N LEU A 147 -9.40 6.34 -9.23
CA LEU A 147 -8.00 6.19 -8.90
C LEU A 147 -7.45 7.51 -8.36
N HIS A 148 -6.55 7.41 -7.39
CA HIS A 148 -5.92 8.58 -6.78
C HIS A 148 -4.40 8.43 -6.83
N TRP A 149 -3.68 9.50 -7.13
CA TRP A 149 -2.22 9.51 -7.11
C TRP A 149 -1.68 10.89 -6.74
N ALA A 150 -0.47 10.90 -6.18
CA ALA A 150 0.24 12.11 -5.82
C ALA A 150 1.76 11.91 -5.99
N GLY A 151 2.49 13.02 -6.03
CA GLY A 151 3.95 13.02 -5.98
C GLY A 151 4.65 13.19 -7.31
N ALA A 152 3.94 13.19 -8.44
CA ALA A 152 4.52 13.57 -9.73
C ALA A 152 4.80 15.08 -9.78
N GLY A 153 5.97 15.45 -10.29
CA GLY A 153 6.39 16.86 -10.34
C GLY A 153 6.80 17.43 -8.98
N SER A 154 7.10 18.70 -8.93
CA SER A 154 7.65 19.38 -7.73
C SER A 154 6.61 19.81 -6.69
N ARG A 155 5.32 19.67 -6.98
CA ARG A 155 4.23 20.13 -6.11
C ARG A 155 4.04 19.17 -4.92
N ARG A 156 3.96 19.73 -3.72
CA ARG A 156 3.71 19.02 -2.46
C ARG A 156 2.25 19.12 -2.01
N ASP A 157 1.34 19.52 -2.92
CA ASP A 157 -0.07 19.65 -2.58
C ASP A 157 -0.71 18.28 -2.38
N ALA A 158 -1.57 18.20 -1.39
CA ALA A 158 -2.37 17.01 -1.16
C ALA A 158 -3.45 16.85 -2.24
N VAL A 159 -3.66 15.62 -2.67
CA VAL A 159 -4.87 15.23 -3.41
C VAL A 159 -5.98 14.97 -2.40
N HIS A 160 -7.13 15.62 -2.60
CA HIS A 160 -8.29 15.50 -1.72
C HIS A 160 -9.40 14.72 -2.42
N PHE A 161 -9.95 13.71 -1.74
CA PHE A 161 -11.03 12.89 -2.30
C PHE A 161 -11.91 12.27 -1.20
N ARG A 162 -12.95 11.56 -1.61
CA ARG A 162 -13.77 10.67 -0.78
C ARG A 162 -13.79 9.30 -1.41
N VAL A 163 -13.87 8.28 -0.56
CA VAL A 163 -14.13 6.92 -1.01
C VAL A 163 -15.64 6.72 -1.11
N PRO A 164 -16.15 6.13 -2.20
CA PRO A 164 -17.58 5.84 -2.33
C PRO A 164 -18.12 5.06 -1.12
N GLY A 165 -19.25 5.48 -0.58
CA GLY A 165 -19.86 4.87 0.61
C GLY A 165 -19.29 5.35 1.95
N HIS A 166 -18.26 6.21 1.94
CA HIS A 166 -17.63 6.74 3.15
C HIS A 166 -17.71 8.27 3.21
N PRO A 167 -18.18 8.87 4.34
CA PRO A 167 -18.32 10.31 4.45
C PRO A 167 -17.01 11.07 4.64
N GLN A 168 -15.92 10.37 5.03
CA GLN A 168 -14.65 10.98 5.38
C GLN A 168 -13.99 11.65 4.16
N ARG A 169 -13.47 12.85 4.37
CA ARG A 169 -12.59 13.53 3.43
C ARG A 169 -11.18 13.01 3.66
N ILE A 170 -10.55 12.51 2.62
CA ILE A 170 -9.18 12.00 2.68
C ILE A 170 -8.27 13.00 1.97
N ALA A 171 -7.11 13.27 2.56
CA ALA A 171 -6.00 13.94 1.91
C ALA A 171 -4.86 12.95 1.76
N PHE A 172 -4.26 12.88 0.58
CA PHE A 172 -3.09 12.07 0.31
C PHE A 172 -1.95 12.93 -0.19
N LEU A 173 -0.79 12.79 0.46
CA LEU A 173 0.48 13.41 0.05
C LEU A 173 1.49 12.30 -0.24
N ALA A 174 2.28 12.48 -1.30
CA ALA A 174 3.41 11.61 -1.61
C ALA A 174 4.66 12.47 -1.79
N LEU A 175 5.72 12.13 -1.07
CA LEU A 175 6.96 12.90 -0.98
C LEU A 175 8.16 11.97 -1.17
N GLY A 176 9.12 12.38 -1.97
CA GLY A 176 10.31 11.57 -2.31
C GLY A 176 11.60 12.37 -2.16
N ASN A 177 12.68 11.83 -2.69
CA ASN A 177 14.03 12.41 -2.56
C ASN A 177 14.62 12.92 -3.86
N ASP A 178 13.99 12.68 -5.00
CA ASP A 178 14.64 12.85 -6.29
C ASP A 178 14.13 14.08 -7.06
N ALA A 179 14.84 14.45 -8.13
CA ALA A 179 14.39 15.47 -9.07
C ALA A 179 13.17 14.95 -9.87
N GLY A 180 12.25 15.86 -10.20
CA GLY A 180 11.05 15.52 -10.97
C GLY A 180 9.90 15.01 -10.12
N VAL A 181 10.07 14.82 -8.81
CA VAL A 181 9.01 14.46 -7.86
C VAL A 181 8.89 15.45 -6.71
N ALA A 182 7.78 15.40 -5.99
CA ALA A 182 7.57 16.21 -4.79
C ALA A 182 8.58 15.82 -3.69
N ARG A 183 9.51 16.72 -3.36
CA ARG A 183 10.62 16.40 -2.44
C ARG A 183 10.21 16.48 -0.98
N PHE A 184 10.66 15.48 -0.20
CA PHE A 184 10.57 15.52 1.26
C PHE A 184 11.63 16.47 1.84
N GLU A 185 11.19 17.64 2.21
CA GLU A 185 11.91 18.62 3.04
C GLU A 185 11.05 18.84 4.27
N GLU A 186 11.58 18.56 5.46
CA GLU A 186 10.78 18.43 6.69
C GLU A 186 9.87 19.64 6.94
N GLY A 187 10.41 20.86 6.90
CA GLY A 187 9.61 22.06 7.13
C GLY A 187 8.48 22.27 6.15
N ALA A 188 8.75 22.05 4.86
CA ALA A 188 7.75 22.17 3.80
C ALA A 188 6.72 21.02 3.87
N ALA A 189 7.15 19.79 4.18
CA ALA A 189 6.28 18.65 4.37
C ALA A 189 5.32 18.86 5.55
N VAL A 190 5.82 19.31 6.68
CA VAL A 190 5.02 19.68 7.87
C VAL A 190 3.99 20.76 7.53
N ALA A 191 4.38 21.79 6.78
CA ALA A 191 3.46 22.84 6.35
C ALA A 191 2.35 22.31 5.44
N ALA A 192 2.71 21.44 4.47
CA ALA A 192 1.76 20.82 3.55
C ALA A 192 0.77 19.90 4.29
N VAL A 193 1.25 19.06 5.22
CA VAL A 193 0.38 18.22 6.06
C VAL A 193 -0.56 19.06 6.91
N ARG A 194 -0.07 20.14 7.54
CA ARG A 194 -0.91 21.06 8.32
C ARG A 194 -1.99 21.73 7.48
N ALA A 195 -1.67 22.07 6.23
CA ALA A 195 -2.66 22.62 5.28
C ALA A 195 -3.70 21.56 4.87
N ALA A 196 -3.28 20.32 4.63
CA ALA A 196 -4.16 19.19 4.30
C ALA A 196 -5.11 18.85 5.46
N ALA A 197 -4.60 18.78 6.69
CA ALA A 197 -5.38 18.45 7.88
C ALA A 197 -6.51 19.46 8.17
N LYS A 198 -6.42 20.70 7.69
CA LYS A 198 -7.52 21.67 7.80
C LYS A 198 -8.71 21.32 6.88
N LYS A 199 -8.50 20.51 5.85
CA LYS A 199 -9.47 20.22 4.79
C LYS A 199 -9.91 18.75 4.73
N ALA A 200 -9.25 17.88 5.49
CA ALA A 200 -9.48 16.44 5.48
C ALA A 200 -9.73 15.91 6.89
N ASP A 201 -10.40 14.77 6.97
CA ASP A 201 -10.67 14.05 8.20
C ASP A 201 -9.58 12.97 8.45
N ILE A 202 -8.99 12.46 7.35
CA ILE A 202 -7.89 11.50 7.35
C ILE A 202 -6.79 12.04 6.44
N VAL A 203 -5.56 12.08 6.92
CA VAL A 203 -4.38 12.51 6.14
C VAL A 203 -3.41 11.35 6.03
N LEU A 204 -3.22 10.83 4.83
CA LEU A 204 -2.26 9.78 4.51
C LEU A 204 -1.03 10.42 3.87
N VAL A 205 0.16 10.09 4.37
CA VAL A 205 1.42 10.63 3.86
C VAL A 205 2.34 9.48 3.47
N SER A 206 2.70 9.37 2.20
CA SER A 206 3.75 8.46 1.71
C SER A 206 5.07 9.22 1.64
N VAL A 207 6.14 8.63 2.19
CA VAL A 207 7.48 9.23 2.15
C VAL A 207 8.49 8.20 1.64
N HIS A 208 9.10 8.46 0.48
CA HIS A 208 10.12 7.61 -0.10
C HIS A 208 11.51 8.17 0.21
N LYS A 209 12.07 7.77 1.35
CA LYS A 209 13.35 8.25 1.87
C LYS A 209 13.93 7.30 2.92
N GLY A 210 15.27 7.21 2.98
CA GLY A 210 15.97 6.39 3.96
C GLY A 210 17.33 5.94 3.48
N VAL A 211 17.84 4.92 4.13
CA VAL A 211 19.08 4.23 3.75
C VAL A 211 18.72 2.84 3.27
N GLU A 212 19.12 2.50 2.04
CA GLU A 212 18.85 1.18 1.47
C GLU A 212 19.44 0.06 2.34
N TYR A 213 18.62 -0.96 2.57
CA TYR A 213 18.95 -2.22 3.27
C TYR A 213 19.29 -2.06 4.77
N ASP A 214 18.96 -0.92 5.37
CA ASP A 214 19.04 -0.72 6.81
C ASP A 214 17.65 -0.86 7.45
N HIS A 215 17.53 -1.79 8.40
CA HIS A 215 16.30 -1.98 9.18
C HIS A 215 16.06 -0.88 10.24
N ARG A 216 17.02 0.02 10.43
CA ARG A 216 16.94 1.12 11.39
C ARG A 216 16.70 2.43 10.64
N PRO A 217 15.58 3.10 10.90
CA PRO A 217 15.35 4.41 10.30
C PRO A 217 16.37 5.42 10.87
N PRO A 218 16.97 6.29 10.04
CA PRO A 218 17.82 7.38 10.51
C PRO A 218 17.07 8.27 11.51
N ALA A 219 17.78 8.75 12.53
CA ALA A 219 17.18 9.55 13.61
C ALA A 219 16.45 10.81 13.12
N GLU A 220 16.93 11.43 12.05
CA GLU A 220 16.24 12.55 11.41
C GLU A 220 14.91 12.15 10.78
N LEU A 221 14.79 10.94 10.22
CA LEU A 221 13.50 10.45 9.70
C LEU A 221 12.54 10.11 10.83
N VAL A 222 13.04 9.53 11.93
CA VAL A 222 12.19 9.31 13.12
C VAL A 222 11.59 10.64 13.60
N ARG A 223 12.40 11.66 13.77
CA ARG A 223 11.91 13.00 14.16
C ARG A 223 10.95 13.57 13.12
N GLY A 224 11.34 13.52 11.84
CA GLY A 224 10.55 14.08 10.75
C GLY A 224 9.17 13.44 10.64
N TYR A 225 9.06 12.11 10.73
CA TYR A 225 7.78 11.40 10.62
C TYR A 225 6.88 11.68 11.83
N ARG A 226 7.44 11.75 13.04
CA ARG A 226 6.71 12.20 14.24
C ARG A 226 6.15 13.61 14.07
N ARG A 227 6.93 14.54 13.49
CA ARG A 227 6.46 15.91 13.19
C ARG A 227 5.37 15.95 12.15
N LEU A 228 5.30 15.01 11.21
CA LEU A 228 4.16 14.88 10.30
C LEU A 228 2.88 14.48 11.07
N ILE A 229 2.97 13.56 12.03
CA ILE A 229 1.83 13.22 12.90
C ILE A 229 1.39 14.43 13.72
N GLU A 230 2.33 15.15 14.33
CA GLU A 230 2.07 16.38 15.09
C GLU A 230 1.43 17.50 14.25
N ALA A 231 1.70 17.49 12.93
CA ALA A 231 1.08 18.40 11.98
C ALA A 231 -0.33 17.97 11.53
N GLY A 232 -0.78 16.76 11.90
CA GLY A 232 -2.10 16.24 11.61
C GLY A 232 -2.13 15.09 10.61
N ALA A 233 -0.99 14.45 10.27
CA ALA A 233 -1.02 13.20 9.54
C ALA A 233 -1.65 12.10 10.40
N THR A 234 -2.53 11.30 9.80
CA THR A 234 -3.15 10.15 10.46
C THR A 234 -2.26 8.91 10.30
N VAL A 235 -1.64 8.76 9.13
CA VAL A 235 -0.73 7.65 8.82
C VAL A 235 0.44 8.16 8.00
N VAL A 236 1.66 7.74 8.36
CA VAL A 236 2.87 7.91 7.56
C VAL A 236 3.34 6.56 7.06
N LEU A 237 3.51 6.42 5.75
CA LEU A 237 3.95 5.21 5.05
C LEU A 237 5.34 5.46 4.48
N GLY A 238 6.36 4.85 5.07
CA GLY A 238 7.75 4.96 4.64
C GLY A 238 8.13 3.94 3.57
N HIS A 239 9.03 4.37 2.66
CA HIS A 239 9.51 3.61 1.49
C HIS A 239 11.00 3.91 1.23
N HIS A 240 11.63 3.22 0.28
CA HIS A 240 13.01 3.36 -0.18
C HIS A 240 14.03 2.41 0.48
N PRO A 241 14.01 2.09 1.79
CA PRO A 241 14.97 1.16 2.34
C PRO A 241 14.95 -0.24 1.70
N HIS A 242 13.87 -0.60 1.01
CA HIS A 242 13.65 -1.93 0.41
C HIS A 242 13.67 -3.09 1.42
N VAL A 243 13.68 -2.77 2.69
CA VAL A 243 13.55 -3.69 3.83
C VAL A 243 12.48 -3.15 4.77
N VAL A 244 11.85 -4.05 5.49
CA VAL A 244 10.89 -3.68 6.54
C VAL A 244 11.64 -3.00 7.67
N GLN A 245 11.10 -1.89 8.16
CA GLN A 245 11.54 -1.23 9.38
C GLN A 245 10.43 -1.27 10.43
N GLY A 246 10.69 -0.69 11.61
CA GLY A 246 9.75 -0.71 12.72
C GLY A 246 8.46 0.08 12.45
N ILE A 247 7.51 -0.12 13.35
CA ILE A 247 6.19 0.54 13.38
C ILE A 247 6.06 1.31 14.67
N GLU A 248 5.46 2.48 14.61
CA GLU A 248 5.21 3.30 15.79
C GLU A 248 3.75 3.82 15.81
N ALA A 249 3.06 3.56 16.91
CA ALA A 249 1.83 4.25 17.25
C ALA A 249 2.23 5.51 18.05
N TYR A 250 2.22 6.66 17.38
CA TYR A 250 2.69 7.90 17.94
C TYR A 250 1.55 8.91 18.09
N GLN A 251 1.28 9.34 19.33
CA GLN A 251 0.14 10.23 19.65
C GLN A 251 -1.19 9.66 19.10
N THR A 252 -1.75 10.29 18.08
CA THR A 252 -3.03 9.88 17.47
C THR A 252 -2.86 9.16 16.13
N GLY A 253 -1.64 8.99 15.65
CA GLY A 253 -1.34 8.45 14.32
C GLY A 253 -0.47 7.19 14.34
N LEU A 254 -0.27 6.65 13.15
CA LEU A 254 0.55 5.48 12.89
C LEU A 254 1.70 5.81 11.95
N ILE A 255 2.89 5.34 12.27
CA ILE A 255 4.10 5.49 11.45
C ILE A 255 4.61 4.09 11.10
N PHE A 256 4.70 3.81 9.81
CA PHE A 256 5.42 2.68 9.24
C PHE A 256 6.71 3.23 8.65
N TYR A 257 7.85 2.99 9.30
CA TYR A 257 9.11 3.60 8.87
C TYR A 257 9.59 3.10 7.52
N SER A 258 9.35 1.83 7.19
CA SER A 258 9.42 1.28 5.84
C SER A 258 8.54 0.03 5.71
N LEU A 259 7.72 -0.01 4.67
CA LEU A 259 6.92 -1.20 4.34
C LEU A 259 7.75 -2.30 3.69
N GLY A 260 8.99 -1.99 3.27
CA GLY A 260 9.81 -2.86 2.45
C GLY A 260 9.27 -2.98 1.03
N ASN A 261 9.74 -3.98 0.29
CA ASN A 261 9.23 -4.27 -1.04
C ASN A 261 7.86 -4.95 -0.98
N TYR A 262 7.06 -4.66 -2.01
CA TYR A 262 5.85 -5.42 -2.31
C TYR A 262 6.05 -6.33 -3.52
N SER A 263 6.43 -5.77 -4.67
CA SER A 263 6.76 -6.53 -5.88
C SER A 263 7.91 -5.84 -6.60
N LEU A 264 9.10 -6.07 -6.10
CA LEU A 264 10.36 -5.61 -6.65
C LEU A 264 11.41 -6.68 -6.39
N ALA A 265 11.71 -7.49 -7.39
CA ALA A 265 12.73 -8.52 -7.29
C ALA A 265 14.10 -8.01 -7.78
N SER A 266 15.18 -8.57 -7.27
CA SER A 266 16.53 -8.23 -7.71
C SER A 266 17.47 -9.43 -7.59
N LYS A 267 18.20 -9.71 -8.67
CA LYS A 267 19.25 -10.75 -8.75
C LYS A 267 20.62 -10.27 -8.28
N THR A 268 20.75 -9.02 -7.80
CA THR A 268 22.08 -8.50 -7.44
C THR A 268 22.70 -9.24 -6.26
N VAL A 269 24.01 -9.40 -6.28
CA VAL A 269 24.77 -10.07 -5.21
C VAL A 269 24.57 -9.35 -3.87
N ARG A 270 24.51 -8.00 -3.88
CA ARG A 270 24.25 -7.20 -2.69
C ARG A 270 22.92 -7.60 -2.02
N HIS A 271 21.85 -7.70 -2.78
CA HIS A 271 20.53 -8.07 -2.28
C HIS A 271 20.48 -9.49 -1.72
N ARG A 272 21.22 -10.42 -2.34
CA ARG A 272 21.32 -11.79 -1.84
C ARG A 272 22.09 -11.89 -0.52
N ARG A 273 23.18 -11.13 -0.38
CA ARG A 273 24.02 -11.16 0.82
C ARG A 273 23.38 -10.53 2.04
N THR A 274 22.57 -9.48 1.86
CA THR A 274 21.95 -8.76 2.98
C THR A 274 20.63 -9.38 3.44
N GLY A 275 20.13 -10.41 2.74
CA GLY A 275 18.77 -10.91 2.97
C GLY A 275 17.69 -9.82 2.74
N ALA A 276 18.12 -8.68 2.25
CA ALA A 276 17.26 -7.57 1.90
C ALA A 276 16.25 -8.00 0.86
N LYS A 277 15.08 -7.41 0.87
CA LYS A 277 14.01 -7.67 -0.10
C LYS A 277 13.34 -9.05 0.00
N LEU A 278 13.75 -9.94 0.92
CA LEU A 278 13.06 -11.21 1.12
C LEU A 278 11.65 -11.02 1.62
N VAL A 279 11.46 -9.99 2.45
CA VAL A 279 10.21 -9.78 3.18
C VAL A 279 9.69 -8.36 2.99
N GLY A 280 8.38 -8.23 3.02
CA GLY A 280 7.64 -6.99 3.08
C GLY A 280 6.52 -7.09 4.10
N MET A 281 5.78 -6.03 4.29
CA MET A 281 4.56 -6.05 5.08
C MET A 281 3.40 -5.38 4.34
N LEU A 282 2.19 -5.87 4.60
CA LEU A 282 0.94 -5.34 4.11
C LEU A 282 0.06 -4.94 5.31
N PRO A 283 0.12 -3.70 5.78
CA PRO A 283 -0.83 -3.18 6.74
C PRO A 283 -2.24 -3.11 6.17
N THR A 284 -3.21 -3.56 6.98
CA THR A 284 -4.65 -3.31 6.79
C THR A 284 -5.13 -2.45 7.95
N LEU A 285 -5.56 -1.24 7.65
CA LEU A 285 -5.99 -0.24 8.63
C LEU A 285 -7.49 -0.06 8.54
N SER A 286 -8.18 -0.12 9.68
CA SER A 286 -9.63 0.15 9.73
C SER A 286 -9.87 1.46 10.46
N PHE A 287 -10.68 2.32 9.87
CA PHE A 287 -11.03 3.63 10.43
C PHE A 287 -12.49 3.70 10.79
N ARG A 288 -12.78 4.26 11.96
CA ARG A 288 -14.12 4.70 12.34
C ARG A 288 -14.11 6.22 12.45
N GLY A 289 -14.87 6.89 11.57
CA GLY A 289 -14.69 8.33 11.39
C GLY A 289 -13.26 8.65 10.92
N SER A 290 -12.58 9.54 11.60
CA SER A 290 -11.19 9.93 11.29
C SER A 290 -10.13 9.09 12.01
N ARG A 291 -10.53 8.16 12.89
CA ARG A 291 -9.61 7.46 13.78
C ARG A 291 -9.30 6.04 13.30
N PRO A 292 -8.04 5.64 13.28
CA PRO A 292 -7.71 4.23 13.15
C PRO A 292 -8.21 3.48 14.39
N VAL A 293 -8.96 2.39 14.19
CA VAL A 293 -9.50 1.53 15.25
C VAL A 293 -8.92 0.13 15.21
N ALA A 294 -8.28 -0.25 14.11
CA ALA A 294 -7.50 -1.47 14.01
C ALA A 294 -6.36 -1.28 12.99
N ALA A 295 -5.22 -1.91 13.26
CA ALA A 295 -4.11 -2.00 12.34
C ALA A 295 -3.57 -3.43 12.39
N ARG A 296 -3.77 -4.18 11.30
CA ARG A 296 -3.33 -5.56 11.13
C ARG A 296 -2.17 -5.62 10.17
N ILE A 297 -1.06 -6.24 10.55
CA ILE A 297 0.15 -6.35 9.76
C ILE A 297 0.28 -7.77 9.22
N THR A 298 0.15 -7.93 7.92
CA THR A 298 0.35 -9.20 7.24
C THR A 298 1.77 -9.27 6.68
N PRO A 299 2.60 -10.24 7.10
CA PRO A 299 3.96 -10.39 6.59
C PRO A 299 3.92 -11.03 5.19
N LEU A 300 4.77 -10.51 4.31
CA LEU A 300 4.91 -10.97 2.93
C LEU A 300 6.29 -11.59 2.68
N TYR A 301 6.32 -12.63 1.85
CA TYR A 301 7.52 -13.13 1.19
C TYR A 301 7.57 -12.56 -0.23
N VAL A 302 8.53 -11.71 -0.53
CA VAL A 302 8.50 -10.86 -1.75
C VAL A 302 9.68 -11.07 -2.70
N ASN A 303 10.90 -11.26 -2.21
CA ASN A 303 12.02 -11.57 -3.09
C ASN A 303 12.24 -13.08 -3.19
N ASN A 304 11.50 -13.68 -4.05
CA ASN A 304 11.37 -15.13 -4.18
C ASN A 304 11.94 -15.66 -5.50
N LEU A 305 13.09 -15.13 -5.92
CA LEU A 305 13.81 -15.58 -7.13
C LEU A 305 14.56 -16.88 -6.92
N GLU A 306 14.94 -17.22 -5.67
CA GLU A 306 15.70 -18.40 -5.31
C GLU A 306 15.00 -19.17 -4.20
N PRO A 307 15.19 -20.51 -4.11
CA PRO A 307 14.68 -21.29 -2.98
C PRO A 307 15.20 -20.76 -1.65
N LEU A 308 14.33 -20.65 -0.67
CA LEU A 308 14.69 -20.27 0.70
C LEU A 308 14.53 -21.48 1.62
N THR A 309 15.62 -21.93 2.23
CA THR A 309 15.59 -22.98 3.24
C THR A 309 15.35 -22.36 4.60
N LEU A 310 14.24 -22.71 5.23
CA LEU A 310 13.89 -22.28 6.58
C LEU A 310 14.61 -23.13 7.65
N ALA A 311 14.66 -22.65 8.87
CA ALA A 311 15.03 -23.45 10.02
C ALA A 311 14.19 -24.74 10.08
N GLY A 312 14.82 -25.92 10.27
CA GLY A 312 14.13 -27.20 10.19
C GLY A 312 14.08 -27.82 8.79
N GLY A 313 14.80 -27.25 7.81
CA GLY A 313 15.03 -27.84 6.49
C GLY A 313 13.89 -27.68 5.48
N LYS A 314 12.78 -27.01 5.83
CA LYS A 314 11.71 -26.72 4.86
C LYS A 314 12.20 -25.75 3.81
N VAL A 315 12.07 -26.12 2.54
CA VAL A 315 12.39 -25.26 1.40
C VAL A 315 11.13 -24.57 0.89
N LEU A 316 11.17 -23.24 0.79
CA LEU A 316 10.16 -22.45 0.09
C LEU A 316 10.53 -22.38 -1.40
N THR A 317 9.61 -22.82 -2.23
CA THR A 317 9.77 -22.75 -3.69
C THR A 317 9.69 -21.29 -4.16
N PRO A 318 10.59 -20.84 -5.03
CA PRO A 318 10.51 -19.51 -5.59
C PRO A 318 9.21 -19.32 -6.39
N THR A 319 8.60 -18.16 -6.23
CA THR A 319 7.50 -17.67 -7.06
C THR A 319 7.86 -16.29 -7.60
N PRO A 320 8.79 -16.20 -8.57
CA PRO A 320 9.40 -14.95 -8.98
C PRO A 320 8.38 -13.84 -9.20
N PHE A 321 8.64 -12.66 -8.63
CA PHE A 321 7.81 -11.44 -8.70
C PHE A 321 6.45 -11.50 -7.99
N LYS A 322 5.99 -12.68 -7.55
CA LYS A 322 4.69 -12.85 -6.91
C LYS A 322 4.83 -12.72 -5.40
N PRO A 323 4.39 -11.61 -4.78
CA PRO A 323 4.34 -11.53 -3.33
C PRO A 323 3.45 -12.63 -2.78
N GLN A 324 3.94 -13.36 -1.77
CA GLN A 324 3.25 -14.44 -1.09
C GLN A 324 2.97 -14.05 0.34
N LEU A 325 1.88 -14.53 0.91
CA LEU A 325 1.64 -14.41 2.35
C LEU A 325 2.61 -15.33 3.10
N ALA A 326 3.43 -14.79 3.98
CA ALA A 326 4.25 -15.61 4.86
C ALA A 326 3.36 -16.36 5.85
N ARG A 327 3.71 -17.62 6.17
CA ARG A 327 2.90 -18.51 7.00
C ARG A 327 3.76 -19.26 8.00
N GLY A 328 3.14 -19.65 9.13
CA GLY A 328 3.75 -20.49 10.16
C GLY A 328 5.09 -19.93 10.67
N PRO A 329 6.12 -20.77 10.91
CA PRO A 329 7.39 -20.34 11.48
C PRO A 329 8.09 -19.21 10.70
N PHE A 330 7.86 -19.10 9.38
CA PHE A 330 8.42 -18.00 8.62
C PHE A 330 7.70 -16.67 8.90
N ALA A 331 6.37 -16.70 9.03
CA ALA A 331 5.62 -15.53 9.50
C ALA A 331 6.07 -15.15 10.92
N ASP A 332 6.24 -16.12 11.81
CA ASP A 332 6.71 -15.90 13.19
C ASP A 332 8.03 -15.15 13.21
N HIS A 333 9.00 -15.57 12.40
CA HIS A 333 10.30 -14.93 12.31
C HIS A 333 10.19 -13.46 11.83
N ILE A 334 9.43 -13.21 10.76
CA ILE A 334 9.24 -11.86 10.22
C ILE A 334 8.57 -10.96 11.27
N LEU A 335 7.50 -11.44 11.89
CA LEU A 335 6.73 -10.67 12.85
C LEU A 335 7.51 -10.37 14.13
N ALA A 336 8.33 -11.33 14.61
CA ALA A 336 9.25 -11.10 15.72
C ALA A 336 10.29 -10.03 15.38
N SER A 337 10.82 -10.05 14.15
CA SER A 337 11.75 -9.02 13.67
C SER A 337 11.09 -7.63 13.61
N ILE A 338 9.83 -7.52 13.15
CA ILE A 338 9.09 -6.24 13.16
C ILE A 338 8.95 -5.70 14.58
N VAL A 339 8.60 -6.56 15.53
CA VAL A 339 8.50 -6.17 16.96
C VAL A 339 9.85 -5.68 17.48
N GLN A 340 10.94 -6.42 17.19
CA GLN A 340 12.29 -6.03 17.58
C GLN A 340 12.68 -4.67 17.00
N TRP A 341 12.58 -4.49 15.69
CA TRP A 341 12.94 -3.22 15.02
C TRP A 341 12.09 -2.05 15.50
N SER A 342 10.83 -2.30 15.86
CA SER A 342 9.99 -1.28 16.48
C SER A 342 10.50 -0.88 17.85
N GLY A 343 10.93 -1.83 18.68
CA GLY A 343 11.52 -1.56 20.00
C GLY A 343 12.89 -0.88 19.96
N GLU A 344 13.60 -0.97 18.84
CA GLU A 344 14.89 -0.28 18.64
C GLU A 344 14.73 1.21 18.31
N ILE A 345 13.53 1.68 17.99
CA ILE A 345 13.25 3.11 17.72
C ILE A 345 13.20 3.87 19.06
N PRO A 346 14.04 4.89 19.25
CA PRO A 346 14.12 5.61 20.52
C PRO A 346 12.77 6.20 20.96
N GLY A 347 12.32 5.81 22.15
CA GLY A 347 11.07 6.29 22.75
C GLY A 347 9.80 5.66 22.19
N ASN A 348 9.91 4.66 21.30
CA ASN A 348 8.76 3.92 20.83
C ASN A 348 8.25 2.95 21.90
N THR A 349 6.97 3.05 22.25
CA THR A 349 6.30 2.20 23.25
C THR A 349 5.18 1.37 22.65
N THR A 350 5.14 1.25 21.32
CA THR A 350 4.12 0.50 20.59
C THR A 350 4.13 -0.96 21.00
N ARG A 351 2.96 -1.48 21.31
CA ARG A 351 2.74 -2.89 21.64
C ARG A 351 2.07 -3.60 20.48
N PHE A 352 2.25 -4.89 20.46
CA PHE A 352 1.73 -5.75 19.41
C PHE A 352 1.09 -7.00 20.02
N THR A 353 -0.04 -7.39 19.46
CA THR A 353 -0.72 -8.65 19.82
C THR A 353 -0.66 -9.60 18.63
N ARG A 354 -0.37 -10.86 18.85
CA ARG A 354 -0.35 -11.90 17.81
C ARG A 354 -1.78 -12.27 17.40
N ASP A 355 -2.02 -12.35 16.07
CA ASP A 355 -3.29 -12.80 15.52
C ASP A 355 -3.06 -13.74 14.31
N GLY A 356 -2.91 -15.03 14.61
CA GLY A 356 -2.54 -16.02 13.58
C GLY A 356 -1.18 -15.71 12.95
N ASP A 357 -1.10 -15.65 11.63
CA ASP A 357 0.10 -15.26 10.89
C ASP A 357 0.23 -13.73 10.71
N ALA A 358 -0.32 -12.92 11.62
CA ALA A 358 -0.25 -11.47 11.58
C ALA A 358 -0.01 -10.86 12.95
N LEU A 359 0.29 -9.54 13.01
CA LEU A 359 0.27 -8.73 14.22
C LEU A 359 -0.88 -7.74 14.19
N LEU A 360 -1.47 -7.49 15.33
CA LEU A 360 -2.28 -6.32 15.61
C LEU A 360 -1.42 -5.29 16.32
N VAL A 361 -1.50 -4.04 15.88
CA VAL A 361 -0.86 -2.92 16.57
C VAL A 361 -1.81 -2.41 17.63
N ASP A 362 -1.38 -2.34 18.88
CA ASP A 362 -2.15 -1.74 19.95
C ASP A 362 -2.20 -0.22 19.73
N LEU A 363 -3.39 0.24 19.35
CA LEU A 363 -3.61 1.66 19.07
C LEU A 363 -3.81 2.42 20.39
N PRO A 364 -3.31 3.67 20.52
CA PRO A 364 -3.54 4.47 21.71
C PRO A 364 -5.03 4.61 21.99
N ALA A 365 -5.45 4.35 23.21
CA ALA A 365 -6.80 4.67 23.66
C ALA A 365 -7.04 6.18 23.44
N GLY A 366 -7.97 6.51 22.55
CA GLY A 366 -8.06 7.86 22.00
C GLY A 366 -8.24 8.91 23.06
N ALA A 367 -7.40 9.91 23.05
CA ALA A 367 -7.80 11.22 23.53
C ALA A 367 -9.08 11.60 22.77
N ALA A 368 -10.15 11.84 23.49
CA ALA A 368 -11.38 12.37 22.93
C ALA A 368 -11.02 13.57 22.05
N ALA A 369 -11.52 13.61 20.84
CA ALA A 369 -11.32 14.75 19.96
C ALA A 369 -11.58 16.02 20.76
N ALA A 370 -10.57 16.87 20.92
CA ALA A 370 -10.80 18.20 21.46
C ALA A 370 -11.87 18.85 20.58
N PRO A 371 -12.97 19.37 21.16
CA PRO A 371 -14.01 19.98 20.37
C PRO A 371 -13.37 21.13 19.60
N GLN A 372 -13.39 21.03 18.26
CA GLN A 372 -13.00 22.17 17.44
C GLN A 372 -13.89 23.33 17.84
N SER A 373 -13.34 24.34 18.50
CA SER A 373 -14.05 25.55 18.86
C SER A 373 -14.59 26.16 17.56
N ARG A 374 -15.88 25.94 17.30
CA ARG A 374 -16.62 26.75 16.33
C ARG A 374 -16.54 28.18 16.84
N SER A 375 -15.70 29.00 16.25
CA SER A 375 -15.66 30.44 16.43
C SER A 375 -17.08 30.95 16.27
N ALA A 376 -17.67 31.35 17.39
CA ALA A 376 -18.95 32.05 17.40
C ALA A 376 -18.73 33.40 16.69
N ALA A 377 -19.21 33.48 15.47
CA ALA A 377 -19.35 34.79 14.80
C ALA A 377 -20.30 35.64 15.65
N LYS A 378 -19.75 36.61 16.38
CA LYS A 378 -20.52 37.67 17.03
C LYS A 378 -21.31 38.40 15.96
N ARG A 379 -22.64 38.26 15.98
CA ARG A 379 -23.54 39.20 15.34
C ARG A 379 -23.35 40.55 16.02
N ILE A 380 -22.83 41.50 15.29
CA ILE A 380 -22.90 42.92 15.67
C ILE A 380 -24.31 43.36 15.28
N ALA A 381 -25.16 43.54 16.27
CA ALA A 381 -26.45 44.22 16.09
C ALA A 381 -26.15 45.72 15.99
N SER A 382 -26.64 46.30 14.95
CA SER A 382 -26.72 47.75 14.74
C SER A 382 -27.63 48.43 15.77
N ARG A 383 -27.16 49.47 16.36
CA ARG A 383 -27.92 50.67 16.72
C ARG A 383 -27.18 51.89 16.20
#